data_7da1537fa5a41059e0f9ef2816b75105
#
_entry.id   7da1537fa5a41059e0f9ef2816b75105
#
_cell.length_a   1.000
_cell.length_b   1.000
_cell.length_c   1.000
_cell.angle_alpha   90.00
_cell.angle_beta   90.00
_cell.angle_gamma   90.00
#
_symmetry.space_group_name_H-M   'P 1'
#
loop_
_entity.id
_entity.type
_entity.pdbx_description
1 polymer ?
#
loop_
_entity_poly.entity_id
_entity_poly.type
_entity_poly.pdbx_seq_one_letter_code
_entity_poly.pdbx_strand_id
1 'polypeptide(L)'
;MKIKTGGVGFHVAFKVPNNKTQIMESFLDSHENFMRETHHIEGTVEPVVLCYAVLKSPEFNNPLDPSSGETGHTLYGITEIYNGPEGAQAHMVLGQERAEMFAELVKLTNEYCVSGILGAPIIRAMH
;
A
#
# COMPACT_ATOMS: atom_id res chain seq x y z
N MET A 1 -15.85 -0.10 -13.02
CA MET A 1 -16.14 -0.60 -11.66
C MET A 1 -15.88 0.52 -10.66
N LYS A 2 -16.58 0.50 -9.54
CA LYS A 2 -16.48 1.54 -8.52
C LYS A 2 -16.00 0.94 -7.19
N ILE A 3 -15.29 1.76 -6.41
CA ILE A 3 -14.98 1.41 -5.03
C ILE A 3 -16.28 1.47 -4.24
N LYS A 4 -16.66 0.35 -3.61
CA LYS A 4 -17.94 0.21 -2.92
C LYS A 4 -17.83 -0.67 -1.69
N THR A 5 -18.81 -0.56 -0.80
CA THR A 5 -18.95 -1.46 0.35
C THR A 5 -18.96 -2.90 -0.14
N GLY A 6 -18.22 -3.77 0.51
CA GLY A 6 -18.08 -5.18 0.12
C GLY A 6 -16.88 -5.45 -0.77
N GLY A 7 -16.26 -4.43 -1.35
CA GLY A 7 -14.95 -4.57 -1.97
C GLY A 7 -13.89 -4.91 -0.92
N VAL A 8 -12.68 -5.20 -1.36
CA VAL A 8 -11.59 -5.63 -0.48
C VAL A 8 -10.38 -4.73 -0.68
N GLY A 9 -9.78 -4.29 0.43
CA GLY A 9 -8.66 -3.38 0.36
C GLY A 9 -7.47 -3.76 1.23
N PHE A 10 -6.33 -3.22 0.84
CA PHE A 10 -5.09 -3.24 1.61
C PHE A 10 -4.72 -1.81 1.97
N HIS A 11 -4.23 -1.62 3.17
CA HIS A 11 -3.59 -0.37 3.55
C HIS A 11 -2.45 -0.67 4.50
N VAL A 12 -1.22 -0.36 4.07
CA VAL A 12 -0.03 -0.59 4.88
C VAL A 12 0.68 0.74 5.06
N ALA A 13 0.94 1.09 6.31
CA ALA A 13 1.59 2.36 6.66
C ALA A 13 2.96 2.11 7.27
N PHE A 14 3.92 2.92 6.84
CA PHE A 14 5.31 2.87 7.29
C PHE A 14 5.72 4.20 7.87
N LYS A 15 6.51 4.15 8.93
CA LYS A 15 7.12 5.32 9.56
C LYS A 15 8.63 5.15 9.45
N VAL A 16 9.26 5.98 8.62
CA VAL A 16 10.65 5.82 8.21
C VAL A 16 11.45 7.05 8.67
N PRO A 17 12.62 6.86 9.32
CA PRO A 17 13.49 8.00 9.62
C PRO A 17 13.84 8.75 8.33
N ASN A 18 13.91 10.08 8.39
CA ASN A 18 14.15 10.90 7.20
C ASN A 18 15.43 10.53 6.44
N ASN A 19 16.44 10.01 7.14
CA ASN A 19 17.69 9.58 6.49
C ASN A 19 17.62 8.16 5.88
N LYS A 20 16.46 7.50 5.92
CA LYS A 20 16.24 6.15 5.37
C LYS A 20 15.18 6.11 4.27
N THR A 21 14.67 7.27 3.85
CA THR A 21 13.60 7.33 2.85
C THR A 21 14.02 6.73 1.51
N GLN A 22 15.30 6.79 1.14
CA GLN A 22 15.79 6.23 -0.13
C GLN A 22 15.53 4.73 -0.21
N ILE A 23 15.70 4.00 0.89
CA ILE A 23 15.47 2.55 0.95
C ILE A 23 13.98 2.26 0.69
N MET A 24 13.11 3.03 1.35
CA MET A 24 11.65 2.88 1.18
C MET A 24 11.24 3.21 -0.26
N GLU A 25 11.75 4.28 -0.83
CA GLU A 25 11.35 4.71 -2.18
C GLU A 25 11.88 3.76 -3.25
N SER A 26 13.05 3.15 -3.06
CA SER A 26 13.52 2.07 -3.94
C SER A 26 12.58 0.87 -3.95
N PHE A 27 12.08 0.49 -2.77
CA PHE A 27 11.07 -0.58 -2.68
C PHE A 27 9.79 -0.18 -3.41
N LEU A 28 9.33 1.08 -3.23
CA LEU A 28 8.12 1.56 -3.88
C LEU A 28 8.23 1.54 -5.40
N ASP A 29 9.42 1.83 -5.95
CA ASP A 29 9.67 1.71 -7.39
C ASP A 29 9.49 0.26 -7.85
N SER A 30 10.07 -0.69 -7.13
CA SER A 30 9.93 -2.13 -7.44
C SER A 30 8.48 -2.59 -7.34
N HIS A 31 7.77 -2.14 -6.32
CA HIS A 31 6.37 -2.49 -6.09
C HIS A 31 5.47 -1.90 -7.19
N GLU A 32 5.71 -0.66 -7.58
CA GLU A 32 4.96 -0.05 -8.68
C GLU A 32 5.17 -0.81 -9.98
N ASN A 33 6.42 -1.18 -10.30
CA ASN A 33 6.72 -1.98 -11.49
C ASN A 33 5.99 -3.32 -11.46
N PHE A 34 5.99 -3.98 -10.31
CA PHE A 34 5.22 -5.22 -10.10
C PHE A 34 3.74 -5.00 -10.39
N MET A 35 3.15 -3.95 -9.82
CA MET A 35 1.73 -3.64 -10.03
C MET A 35 1.42 -3.42 -11.51
N ARG A 36 2.24 -2.63 -12.21
CA ARG A 36 2.05 -2.35 -13.63
C ARG A 36 2.18 -3.59 -14.51
N GLU A 37 3.07 -4.50 -14.16
CA GLU A 37 3.33 -5.70 -14.96
C GLU A 37 2.30 -6.80 -14.75
N THR A 38 1.63 -6.84 -13.61
CA THR A 38 0.79 -7.99 -13.23
C THR A 38 -0.68 -7.66 -13.04
N HIS A 39 -1.04 -6.41 -12.81
CA HIS A 39 -2.42 -6.01 -12.53
C HIS A 39 -3.08 -5.37 -13.73
N HIS A 40 -4.41 -5.46 -13.77
CA HIS A 40 -5.25 -4.80 -14.76
C HIS A 40 -6.04 -3.70 -14.08
N ILE A 41 -6.35 -2.62 -14.81
CA ILE A 41 -7.15 -1.52 -14.27
C ILE A 41 -8.62 -1.64 -14.67
N GLU A 42 -8.94 -2.57 -15.57
CA GLU A 42 -10.31 -2.84 -16.04
C GLU A 42 -10.39 -4.27 -16.57
N GLY A 43 -11.59 -4.72 -16.87
CA GLY A 43 -11.83 -6.04 -17.43
C GLY A 43 -12.15 -7.08 -16.35
N THR A 44 -12.00 -8.36 -16.70
CA THR A 44 -12.39 -9.48 -15.85
C THR A 44 -11.23 -10.42 -15.50
N VAL A 45 -10.03 -10.16 -16.02
CA VAL A 45 -8.85 -10.97 -15.73
C VAL A 45 -8.21 -10.44 -14.44
N GLU A 46 -8.29 -11.24 -13.38
CA GLU A 46 -7.73 -10.85 -12.09
C GLU A 46 -6.19 -10.93 -12.07
N PRO A 47 -5.51 -10.10 -11.29
CA PRO A 47 -6.11 -9.09 -10.40
C PRO A 47 -6.48 -7.81 -11.14
N VAL A 48 -7.71 -7.35 -10.91
CA VAL A 48 -8.16 -6.03 -11.36
C VAL A 48 -8.11 -5.10 -10.15
N VAL A 49 -7.21 -4.12 -10.20
CA VAL A 49 -7.03 -3.14 -9.11
C VAL A 49 -7.82 -1.87 -9.43
N LEU A 50 -8.74 -1.51 -8.56
CA LEU A 50 -9.57 -0.30 -8.71
C LEU A 50 -8.84 0.95 -8.26
N CYS A 51 -7.91 0.79 -7.32
CA CYS A 51 -7.09 1.88 -6.81
C CYS A 51 -5.73 1.31 -6.41
N TYR A 52 -4.68 1.93 -6.86
CA TYR A 52 -3.34 1.77 -6.33
C TYR A 52 -2.79 3.16 -6.12
N ALA A 53 -2.51 3.53 -4.88
CA ALA A 53 -1.99 4.84 -4.55
C ALA A 53 -1.01 4.75 -3.38
N VAL A 54 0.06 5.52 -3.47
CA VAL A 54 1.02 5.67 -2.39
C VAL A 54 1.03 7.12 -1.97
N LEU A 55 0.83 7.35 -0.67
CA LEU A 55 0.86 8.68 -0.07
C LEU A 55 2.13 8.84 0.74
N LYS A 56 2.67 10.05 0.75
CA LYS A 56 3.88 10.40 1.50
C LYS A 56 3.67 11.73 2.20
N SER A 57 4.07 11.80 3.47
CA SER A 57 3.97 13.02 4.26
C SER A 57 5.05 13.04 5.34
N PRO A 58 5.55 14.22 5.74
CA PRO A 58 6.27 14.31 7.01
C PRO A 58 5.33 13.85 8.15
N GLU A 59 5.91 13.26 9.18
CA GLU A 59 5.16 13.04 10.42
C GLU A 59 5.18 14.31 11.25
N PHE A 60 4.01 14.77 11.70
CA PHE A 60 3.89 15.94 12.54
C PHE A 60 3.72 15.53 14.01
N ASN A 61 4.18 16.37 14.93
CA ASN A 61 4.03 16.14 16.37
C ASN A 61 2.56 15.96 16.76
N ASN A 62 1.67 16.77 16.15
CA ASN A 62 0.23 16.57 16.21
C ASN A 62 -0.23 16.17 14.80
N PRO A 63 -0.78 14.94 14.61
CA PRO A 63 -1.17 14.48 13.27
C PRO A 63 -2.18 15.34 12.54
N LEU A 64 -2.99 16.12 13.25
CA LEU A 64 -4.01 16.98 12.67
C LEU A 64 -3.57 18.44 12.52
N ASP A 65 -2.33 18.76 12.91
CA ASP A 65 -1.82 20.12 12.88
C ASP A 65 -0.41 20.19 12.27
N PRO A 66 -0.31 20.47 10.95
CA PRO A 66 1.00 20.60 10.30
C PRO A 66 1.90 21.67 10.90
N SER A 67 1.33 22.68 11.59
CA SER A 67 2.11 23.74 12.23
C SER A 67 2.76 23.30 13.54
N SER A 68 2.43 22.09 14.04
CA SER A 68 2.96 21.57 15.29
C SER A 68 4.44 21.17 15.21
N GLY A 69 5.01 21.14 14.01
CA GLY A 69 6.40 20.76 13.76
C GLY A 69 6.55 19.30 13.39
N GLU A 70 7.66 19.00 12.69
CA GLU A 70 7.96 17.65 12.19
C GLU A 70 8.77 16.87 13.20
N THR A 71 8.58 15.55 13.22
CA THR A 71 9.24 14.64 14.18
C THR A 71 10.61 14.16 13.73
N GLY A 72 10.95 14.30 12.43
CA GLY A 72 12.14 13.69 11.85
C GLY A 72 11.86 12.36 11.16
N HIS A 73 10.59 11.96 11.07
CA HIS A 73 10.16 10.77 10.34
C HIS A 73 9.26 11.14 9.16
N THR A 74 9.24 10.26 8.17
CA THR A 74 8.36 10.36 7.00
C THR A 74 7.37 9.20 7.06
N LEU A 75 6.11 9.51 6.78
CA LEU A 75 5.04 8.52 6.72
C LEU A 75 4.75 8.16 5.26
N TYR A 76 4.58 6.86 5.02
CA TYR A 76 4.15 6.33 3.72
C TYR A 76 2.91 5.48 3.94
N GLY A 77 1.92 5.61 3.05
CA GLY A 77 0.76 4.74 3.05
C GLY A 77 0.56 4.13 1.67
N ILE A 78 0.51 2.81 1.59
CA ILE A 78 0.23 2.08 0.36
C ILE A 78 -1.23 1.64 0.44
N THR A 79 -2.06 2.08 -0.50
CA THR A 79 -3.47 1.73 -0.56
C THR A 79 -3.75 0.99 -1.86
N GLU A 80 -4.41 -0.16 -1.75
CA GLU A 80 -4.84 -0.96 -2.89
C GLU A 80 -6.27 -1.43 -2.67
N ILE A 81 -7.11 -1.26 -3.68
CA ILE A 81 -8.52 -1.64 -3.61
C ILE A 81 -8.84 -2.58 -4.76
N TYR A 82 -9.52 -3.67 -4.43
CA TYR A 82 -9.98 -4.68 -5.38
C TYR A 82 -11.49 -4.80 -5.30
N ASN A 83 -12.11 -5.27 -6.39
CA ASN A 83 -13.57 -5.44 -6.45
C ASN A 83 -14.07 -6.50 -5.47
N GLY A 84 -13.24 -7.49 -5.16
CA GLY A 84 -13.60 -8.59 -4.26
C GLY A 84 -12.38 -9.39 -3.83
N PRO A 85 -12.61 -10.49 -3.08
CA PRO A 85 -11.50 -11.30 -2.53
C PRO A 85 -10.66 -12.00 -3.58
N GLU A 86 -11.21 -12.28 -4.77
CA GLU A 86 -10.47 -12.96 -5.83
C GLU A 86 -9.28 -12.12 -6.32
N GLY A 87 -9.50 -10.82 -6.52
CA GLY A 87 -8.44 -9.90 -6.93
C GLY A 87 -7.38 -9.73 -5.84
N ALA A 88 -7.84 -9.59 -4.60
CA ALA A 88 -6.94 -9.47 -3.45
C ALA A 88 -6.06 -10.71 -3.31
N GLN A 89 -6.63 -11.91 -3.44
CA GLN A 89 -5.87 -13.15 -3.35
C GLN A 89 -4.89 -13.30 -4.51
N ALA A 90 -5.31 -12.97 -5.73
CA ALA A 90 -4.43 -13.01 -6.89
C ALA A 90 -3.22 -12.07 -6.71
N HIS A 91 -3.44 -10.87 -6.16
CA HIS A 91 -2.36 -9.95 -5.81
C HIS A 91 -1.37 -10.59 -4.85
N MET A 92 -1.85 -11.22 -3.78
CA MET A 92 -0.98 -11.84 -2.78
C MET A 92 -0.14 -12.96 -3.37
N VAL A 93 -0.74 -13.83 -4.19
CA VAL A 93 -0.02 -14.93 -4.84
C VAL A 93 1.08 -14.40 -5.75
N LEU A 94 0.75 -13.45 -6.62
CA LEU A 94 1.72 -12.87 -7.54
C LEU A 94 2.85 -12.12 -6.83
N GLY A 95 2.53 -11.44 -5.73
CA GLY A 95 3.54 -10.74 -4.94
C GLY A 95 4.55 -11.68 -4.32
N GLN A 96 4.08 -12.80 -3.80
CA GLN A 96 4.96 -13.82 -3.21
C GLN A 96 5.85 -14.49 -4.24
N GLU A 97 5.44 -14.56 -5.50
CA GLU A 97 6.25 -15.09 -6.59
C GLU A 97 7.42 -14.18 -6.95
N ARG A 98 7.35 -12.89 -6.60
CA ARG A 98 8.45 -11.93 -6.76
C ARG A 98 9.34 -11.99 -5.52
N ALA A 99 10.17 -13.02 -5.41
CA ALA A 99 10.90 -13.36 -4.19
C ALA A 99 11.75 -12.22 -3.63
N GLU A 100 12.47 -11.47 -4.47
CA GLU A 100 13.31 -10.37 -4.01
C GLU A 100 12.48 -9.20 -3.48
N MET A 101 11.43 -8.83 -4.20
CA MET A 101 10.52 -7.75 -3.78
C MET A 101 9.80 -8.14 -2.49
N PHE A 102 9.34 -9.38 -2.40
CA PHE A 102 8.64 -9.86 -1.21
C PHE A 102 9.56 -9.88 0.03
N ALA A 103 10.82 -10.31 -0.15
CA ALA A 103 11.80 -10.29 0.94
C ALA A 103 12.07 -8.85 1.42
N GLU A 104 12.16 -7.90 0.51
CA GLU A 104 12.32 -6.48 0.84
C GLU A 104 11.10 -5.95 1.59
N LEU A 105 9.90 -6.33 1.17
CA LEU A 105 8.66 -5.97 1.87
C LEU A 105 8.67 -6.49 3.31
N VAL A 106 9.06 -7.75 3.51
CA VAL A 106 9.14 -8.34 4.86
C VAL A 106 10.13 -7.57 5.73
N LYS A 107 11.29 -7.24 5.18
CA LYS A 107 12.31 -6.48 5.90
C LYS A 107 11.82 -5.09 6.29
N LEU A 108 11.24 -4.35 5.36
CA LEU A 108 10.70 -3.01 5.63
C LEU A 108 9.54 -3.06 6.61
N THR A 109 8.69 -4.08 6.52
CA THR A 109 7.58 -4.29 7.44
C THR A 109 8.10 -4.48 8.86
N ASN A 110 9.10 -5.32 9.04
CA ASN A 110 9.68 -5.59 10.34
C ASN A 110 10.34 -4.35 10.95
N GLU A 111 10.95 -3.52 10.12
CA GLU A 111 11.68 -2.34 10.61
C GLU A 111 10.79 -1.11 10.80
N TYR A 112 9.83 -0.87 9.90
CA TYR A 112 9.18 0.43 9.80
C TYR A 112 7.66 0.41 9.76
N CYS A 113 7.00 -0.75 9.64
CA CYS A 113 5.55 -0.80 9.54
C CYS A 113 4.90 -0.41 10.87
N VAL A 114 3.94 0.50 10.81
CA VAL A 114 3.17 0.94 11.99
C VAL A 114 1.72 0.50 11.95
N SER A 115 1.22 0.11 10.78
CA SER A 115 -0.16 -0.35 10.63
C SER A 115 -0.29 -1.16 9.34
N GLY A 116 -1.00 -2.28 9.39
CA GLY A 116 -1.24 -3.11 8.22
C GLY A 116 -2.65 -3.66 8.21
N ILE A 117 -3.38 -3.36 7.14
CA ILE A 117 -4.69 -3.96 6.84
C ILE A 117 -4.49 -4.76 5.56
N LEU A 118 -4.69 -6.07 5.63
CA LEU A 118 -4.39 -6.97 4.52
C LEU A 118 -5.65 -7.68 4.04
N GLY A 119 -6.24 -7.19 2.95
CA GLY A 119 -7.37 -7.84 2.33
C GLY A 119 -8.63 -7.80 3.17
N ALA A 120 -8.94 -6.64 3.74
CA ALA A 120 -10.12 -6.45 4.59
C ALA A 120 -11.30 -5.88 3.79
N PRO A 121 -12.54 -6.17 4.21
CA PRO A 121 -13.71 -5.64 3.52
C PRO A 121 -13.86 -4.13 3.72
N ILE A 122 -14.30 -3.46 2.67
CA ILE A 122 -14.65 -2.04 2.73
C ILE A 122 -15.99 -1.93 3.44
N ILE A 123 -16.03 -1.23 4.58
CA ILE A 123 -17.25 -1.07 5.38
C ILE A 123 -17.97 0.25 5.13
N ARG A 124 -17.32 1.20 4.49
CA ARG A 124 -17.89 2.51 4.12
C ARG A 124 -17.29 2.96 2.80
N ALA A 125 -18.13 3.42 1.88
CA ALA A 125 -17.74 4.00 0.61
C ALA A 125 -18.82 4.97 0.17
N MET A 126 -18.51 5.82 -0.81
CA MET A 126 -19.49 6.76 -1.37
C MET A 126 -20.43 6.09 -2.37
N HIS A 127 -20.21 4.83 -2.65
CA HIS A 127 -21.01 4.04 -3.59
C HIS A 127 -21.46 2.73 -2.97
#